data_274c98467e5b866cc171dc0147fd2c7d
#
_entry.id   274c98467e5b866cc171dc0147fd2c7d
#
_cell.length_a   1.000
_cell.length_b   1.000
_cell.length_c   1.000
_cell.angle_alpha   90.00
_cell.angle_beta   90.00
_cell.angle_gamma   90.00
#
_symmetry.space_group_name_H-M   'P 1'
#
loop_
_entity.id
_entity.type
_entity.pdbx_description
1 polymer ?
#
loop_
_entity_poly.entity_id
_entity_poly.type
_entity_poly.pdbx_seq_one_letter_code
_entity_poly.pdbx_strand_id
1 'polypeptide(L)'
;KPAGVHLAQAKCYAYIYGKEKELEKISIQMTYCHLDTEEIRRFKEEYTLEDLKSWFKELVHRYEKWARLQIEWERMRDETIRNLKFPFSYREGQFNLAASVYRTIARKKKLFIQAPTGTGKTMAVLYPAVRAMGEGLGEKIFYLTARTITRTVAEQAFFILKEKGLKFRSVTLTAKEKICFCEKAECNPQACPYAKGHFDRVNDAVYDLLKNGGGMGRKEIEEQAQKFQICPFEFALELS
;
A
#
# COMPACT_ATOMS: atom_id res chain seq x y z
N LYS A 1 3.53 30.79 6.05
CA LYS A 1 2.91 29.76 6.91
C LYS A 1 3.69 28.47 6.75
N PRO A 2 3.98 27.71 7.83
CA PRO A 2 4.59 26.41 7.71
C PRO A 2 3.66 25.42 7.01
N ALA A 3 4.24 24.43 6.35
CA ALA A 3 3.45 23.33 5.78
C ALA A 3 2.77 22.54 6.91
N GLY A 4 1.48 22.22 6.76
CA GLY A 4 0.68 21.57 7.80
C GLY A 4 1.25 20.23 8.24
N VAL A 5 1.80 19.44 7.30
CA VAL A 5 2.43 18.14 7.59
C VAL A 5 3.68 18.29 8.47
N HIS A 6 4.55 19.25 8.16
CA HIS A 6 5.75 19.52 8.95
C HIS A 6 5.39 20.01 10.37
N LEU A 7 4.37 20.86 10.49
CA LEU A 7 3.88 21.31 11.79
C LEU A 7 3.30 20.16 12.59
N ALA A 8 2.52 19.27 11.97
CA ALA A 8 1.97 18.09 12.63
C ALA A 8 3.05 17.16 13.15
N GLN A 9 4.09 16.90 12.35
CA GLN A 9 5.25 16.11 12.78
C GLN A 9 5.97 16.74 13.97
N ALA A 10 6.20 18.06 13.92
CA ALA A 10 6.85 18.79 15.01
C ALA A 10 6.01 18.77 16.30
N LYS A 11 4.68 18.87 16.20
CA LYS A 11 3.76 18.72 17.34
C LYS A 11 3.80 17.33 17.96
N CYS A 12 3.90 16.26 17.13
CA CYS A 12 4.07 14.90 17.65
C CYS A 12 5.35 14.78 18.49
N TYR A 13 6.48 15.25 17.97
CA TYR A 13 7.74 15.23 18.71
C TYR A 13 7.68 16.07 19.99
N ALA A 14 7.09 17.26 19.90
CA ALA A 14 6.94 18.14 21.06
C ALA A 14 6.07 17.50 22.16
N TYR A 15 4.97 16.84 21.78
CA TYR A 15 4.13 16.13 22.75
C TYR A 15 4.88 14.97 23.42
N ILE A 16 5.57 14.13 22.64
CA ILE A 16 6.31 12.98 23.17
C ILE A 16 7.41 13.46 24.12
N TYR A 17 8.22 14.42 23.68
CA TYR A 17 9.32 14.98 24.48
C TYR A 17 8.80 15.71 25.72
N GLY A 18 7.79 16.57 25.56
CA GLY A 18 7.21 17.32 26.68
C GLY A 18 6.62 16.40 27.76
N LYS A 19 5.97 15.30 27.33
CA LYS A 19 5.46 14.27 28.24
C LYS A 19 6.60 13.53 28.98
N GLU A 20 7.66 13.17 28.27
CA GLU A 20 8.82 12.49 28.86
C GLU A 20 9.54 13.37 29.88
N LYS A 21 9.63 14.68 29.63
CA LYS A 21 10.32 15.65 30.49
C LYS A 21 9.40 16.38 31.45
N GLU A 22 8.13 16.01 31.53
CA GLU A 22 7.13 16.61 32.44
C GLU A 22 7.02 18.13 32.29
N LEU A 23 7.11 18.64 31.04
CA LEU A 23 7.05 20.07 30.76
C LEU A 23 5.60 20.56 30.73
N GLU A 24 5.35 21.75 31.24
CA GLU A 24 4.03 22.41 31.12
C GLU A 24 3.83 23.05 29.75
N LYS A 25 4.92 23.61 29.18
CA LYS A 25 4.95 24.30 27.89
C LYS A 25 6.17 23.91 27.06
N ILE A 26 6.03 23.99 25.76
CA ILE A 26 7.11 23.70 24.83
C ILE A 26 7.04 24.59 23.58
N SER A 27 8.19 25.09 23.15
CA SER A 27 8.31 25.86 21.91
C SER A 27 8.74 24.96 20.76
N ILE A 28 8.05 25.08 19.63
CA ILE A 28 8.39 24.43 18.37
C ILE A 28 8.97 25.49 17.44
N GLN A 29 10.13 25.24 16.86
CA GLN A 29 10.67 26.06 15.78
C GLN A 29 10.83 25.23 14.52
N MET A 30 10.19 25.68 13.44
CA MET A 30 10.43 25.15 12.11
C MET A 30 11.30 26.10 11.31
N THR A 31 12.36 25.58 10.72
CA THR A 31 13.28 26.32 9.90
C THR A 31 13.24 25.81 8.48
N TYR A 32 12.96 26.66 7.53
CA TYR A 32 13.00 26.38 6.09
C TYR A 32 14.19 27.13 5.48
N CYS A 33 14.96 26.46 4.65
CA CYS A 33 16.04 27.03 3.86
C CYS A 33 15.71 26.84 2.38
N HIS A 34 15.79 27.92 1.61
CA HIS A 34 15.65 27.83 0.16
C HIS A 34 17.00 27.39 -0.41
N LEU A 35 16.99 26.31 -1.20
CA LEU A 35 18.23 25.65 -1.64
C LEU A 35 19.09 26.53 -2.58
N ASP A 36 18.46 27.35 -3.42
CA ASP A 36 19.18 28.17 -4.40
C ASP A 36 19.60 29.53 -3.85
N THR A 37 18.80 30.11 -2.95
CA THR A 37 19.05 31.49 -2.43
C THR A 37 19.59 31.49 -1.01
N GLU A 38 19.65 30.33 -0.36
CA GLU A 38 20.04 30.15 1.05
C GLU A 38 19.19 30.99 2.04
N GLU A 39 18.06 31.54 1.58
CA GLU A 39 17.15 32.30 2.43
C GLU A 39 16.57 31.40 3.52
N ILE A 40 16.72 31.82 4.78
CA ILE A 40 16.23 31.07 5.94
C ILE A 40 14.98 31.75 6.49
N ARG A 41 13.89 30.99 6.59
CA ARG A 41 12.64 31.41 7.27
C ARG A 41 12.38 30.52 8.48
N ARG A 42 12.15 31.17 9.64
CA ARG A 42 11.86 30.49 10.90
C ARG A 42 10.46 30.83 11.37
N PHE A 43 9.73 29.78 11.77
CA PHE A 43 8.41 29.90 12.38
C PHE A 43 8.49 29.30 13.78
N LYS A 44 8.21 30.09 14.79
CA LYS A 44 8.24 29.66 16.19
C LYS A 44 6.86 29.79 16.79
N GLU A 45 6.39 28.74 17.43
CA GLU A 45 5.09 28.67 18.11
C GLU A 45 5.26 28.00 19.47
N GLU A 46 4.56 28.46 20.50
CA GLU A 46 4.53 27.87 21.82
C GLU A 46 3.20 27.16 22.05
N TYR A 47 3.26 25.98 22.66
CA TYR A 47 2.11 25.17 22.98
C TYR A 47 2.16 24.73 24.44
N THR A 48 1.00 24.62 25.09
CA THR A 48 0.91 23.90 26.36
C THR A 48 0.92 22.39 26.09
N LEU A 49 1.37 21.62 27.07
CA LEU A 49 1.37 20.16 26.94
C LEU A 49 -0.06 19.61 26.85
N GLU A 50 -1.04 20.27 27.49
CA GLU A 50 -2.45 19.84 27.42
C GLU A 50 -3.09 20.09 26.03
N ASP A 51 -2.74 21.21 25.37
CA ASP A 51 -3.17 21.45 23.98
C ASP A 51 -2.60 20.42 23.03
N LEU A 52 -1.29 20.12 23.17
CA LEU A 52 -0.64 19.09 22.37
C LEU A 52 -1.21 17.70 22.62
N LYS A 53 -1.54 17.38 23.87
CA LYS A 53 -2.17 16.11 24.25
C LYS A 53 -3.55 15.96 23.63
N SER A 54 -4.37 17.01 23.67
CA SER A 54 -5.71 17.02 23.08
C SER A 54 -5.64 16.86 21.56
N TRP A 55 -4.76 17.60 20.93
CA TRP A 55 -4.50 17.49 19.49
C TRP A 55 -3.98 16.09 19.09
N PHE A 56 -3.03 15.53 19.86
CA PHE A 56 -2.46 14.21 19.61
C PHE A 56 -3.51 13.10 19.77
N LYS A 57 -4.38 13.19 20.77
CA LYS A 57 -5.50 12.25 20.94
C LYS A 57 -6.45 12.27 19.75
N GLU A 58 -6.77 13.46 19.23
CA GLU A 58 -7.61 13.57 18.03
C GLU A 58 -6.93 12.95 16.80
N LEU A 59 -5.63 13.19 16.61
CA LEU A 59 -4.84 12.58 15.54
C LEU A 59 -4.87 11.04 15.63
N VAL A 60 -4.64 10.49 16.82
CA VAL A 60 -4.68 9.03 17.07
C VAL A 60 -6.08 8.49 16.81
N HIS A 61 -7.13 9.16 17.24
CA HIS A 61 -8.51 8.74 16.99
C HIS A 61 -8.85 8.71 15.49
N ARG A 62 -8.39 9.67 14.71
CA ARG A 62 -8.53 9.65 13.24
C ARG A 62 -7.77 8.50 12.59
N TYR A 63 -6.61 8.11 13.15
CA TYR A 63 -5.82 7.00 12.64
C TYR A 63 -6.38 5.62 13.07
N GLU A 64 -7.10 5.54 14.18
CA GLU A 64 -7.60 4.29 14.76
C GLU A 64 -8.40 3.46 13.76
N LYS A 65 -9.23 4.09 12.92
CA LYS A 65 -10.00 3.41 11.87
C LYS A 65 -9.11 2.63 10.90
N TRP A 66 -7.94 3.17 10.58
CA TRP A 66 -6.95 2.54 9.69
C TRP A 66 -6.25 1.36 10.36
N ALA A 67 -5.81 1.55 11.60
CA ALA A 67 -5.15 0.51 12.37
C ALA A 67 -6.08 -0.70 12.58
N ARG A 68 -7.36 -0.45 12.92
CA ARG A 68 -8.37 -1.52 13.04
C ARG A 68 -8.58 -2.26 11.72
N LEU A 69 -8.78 -1.53 10.63
CA LEU A 69 -8.96 -2.11 9.29
C LEU A 69 -7.76 -2.99 8.90
N GLN A 70 -6.54 -2.54 9.20
CA GLN A 70 -5.32 -3.29 8.89
C GLN A 70 -5.20 -4.56 9.74
N ILE A 71 -5.38 -4.47 11.05
CA ILE A 71 -5.28 -5.61 11.98
C ILE A 71 -6.33 -6.68 11.65
N GLU A 72 -7.59 -6.27 11.43
CA GLU A 72 -8.68 -7.17 11.07
C GLU A 72 -8.41 -7.85 9.72
N TRP A 73 -7.91 -7.07 8.75
CA TRP A 73 -7.55 -7.60 7.44
C TRP A 73 -6.41 -8.63 7.53
N GLU A 74 -5.32 -8.32 8.21
CA GLU A 74 -4.17 -9.23 8.37
C GLU A 74 -4.57 -10.54 9.04
N ARG A 75 -5.37 -10.45 10.11
CA ARG A 75 -5.88 -11.63 10.80
C ARG A 75 -6.71 -12.52 9.85
N MET A 76 -7.65 -11.93 9.14
CA MET A 76 -8.52 -12.65 8.19
C MET A 76 -7.72 -13.23 7.03
N ARG A 77 -6.79 -12.47 6.46
CA ARG A 77 -5.89 -12.92 5.41
C ARG A 77 -5.09 -14.14 5.85
N ASP A 78 -4.41 -14.04 6.97
CA ASP A 78 -3.49 -15.08 7.45
C ASP A 78 -4.24 -16.36 7.86
N GLU A 79 -5.45 -16.22 8.39
CA GLU A 79 -6.33 -17.36 8.67
C GLU A 79 -6.70 -18.11 7.39
N THR A 80 -7.11 -17.39 6.34
CA THR A 80 -7.45 -18.02 5.06
C THR A 80 -6.23 -18.62 4.35
N ILE A 81 -5.04 -18.00 4.48
CA ILE A 81 -3.80 -18.54 3.94
C ILE A 81 -3.43 -19.86 4.63
N ARG A 82 -3.55 -19.94 5.96
CA ARG A 82 -3.23 -21.16 6.72
C ARG A 82 -4.08 -22.36 6.27
N ASN A 83 -5.34 -22.12 5.94
CA ASN A 83 -6.27 -23.15 5.48
C ASN A 83 -6.19 -23.42 3.98
N LEU A 84 -5.45 -22.62 3.21
CA LEU A 84 -5.36 -22.73 1.77
C LEU A 84 -4.58 -23.98 1.35
N LYS A 85 -5.19 -24.79 0.49
CA LYS A 85 -4.54 -25.94 -0.14
C LYS A 85 -4.14 -25.59 -1.57
N PHE A 86 -3.16 -26.31 -2.10
CA PHE A 86 -2.82 -26.18 -3.53
C PHE A 86 -4.05 -26.60 -4.36
N PRO A 87 -4.47 -25.78 -5.34
CA PRO A 87 -5.81 -25.92 -5.95
C PRO A 87 -5.95 -27.10 -6.92
N PHE A 88 -4.85 -27.77 -7.26
CA PHE A 88 -4.81 -28.85 -8.26
C PHE A 88 -4.02 -30.04 -7.75
N SER A 89 -4.09 -31.18 -8.47
CA SER A 89 -3.10 -32.23 -8.33
C SER A 89 -1.75 -31.73 -8.88
N TYR A 90 -0.66 -31.97 -8.13
CA TYR A 90 0.66 -31.58 -8.60
C TYR A 90 1.05 -32.36 -9.86
N ARG A 91 1.57 -31.63 -10.84
CA ARG A 91 2.23 -32.22 -12.01
C ARG A 91 3.66 -32.66 -11.64
N GLU A 92 4.26 -33.49 -12.49
CA GLU A 92 5.65 -33.89 -12.31
C GLU A 92 6.58 -32.65 -12.15
N GLY A 93 7.47 -32.69 -11.17
CA GLY A 93 8.37 -31.57 -10.84
C GLY A 93 7.72 -30.33 -10.22
N GLN A 94 6.40 -30.15 -10.29
CA GLN A 94 5.71 -28.94 -9.81
C GLN A 94 5.77 -28.79 -8.29
N PHE A 95 5.67 -29.91 -7.55
CA PHE A 95 5.81 -29.90 -6.09
C PHE A 95 7.24 -29.46 -5.68
N ASN A 96 8.26 -30.01 -6.34
CA ASN A 96 9.64 -29.66 -6.05
C ASN A 96 9.93 -28.18 -6.32
N LEU A 97 9.32 -27.62 -7.39
CA LEU A 97 9.41 -26.21 -7.70
C LEU A 97 8.76 -25.36 -6.59
N ALA A 98 7.54 -25.68 -6.19
CA ALA A 98 6.82 -24.96 -5.14
C ALA A 98 7.59 -25.02 -3.79
N ALA A 99 8.12 -26.19 -3.43
CA ALA A 99 8.93 -26.35 -2.23
C ALA A 99 10.24 -25.56 -2.30
N SER A 100 10.86 -25.44 -3.49
CA SER A 100 12.07 -24.65 -3.69
C SER A 100 11.81 -23.16 -3.56
N VAL A 101 10.69 -22.65 -4.09
CA VAL A 101 10.25 -21.26 -3.92
C VAL A 101 10.04 -20.94 -2.44
N TYR A 102 9.27 -21.76 -1.74
CA TYR A 102 9.02 -21.55 -0.30
C TYR A 102 10.32 -21.52 0.51
N ARG A 103 11.20 -22.53 0.34
CA ARG A 103 12.50 -22.59 1.05
C ARG A 103 13.40 -21.39 0.72
N THR A 104 13.34 -20.89 -0.51
CA THR A 104 14.12 -19.72 -0.93
C THR A 104 13.65 -18.45 -0.23
N ILE A 105 12.34 -18.25 -0.12
CA ILE A 105 11.75 -17.13 0.63
C ILE A 105 12.13 -17.24 2.11
N ALA A 106 11.93 -18.40 2.73
CA ALA A 106 12.25 -18.63 4.14
C ALA A 106 13.74 -18.39 4.47
N ARG A 107 14.63 -18.67 3.51
CA ARG A 107 16.08 -18.44 3.66
C ARG A 107 16.54 -17.06 3.19
N LYS A 108 15.63 -16.19 2.72
CA LYS A 108 15.94 -14.86 2.16
C LYS A 108 16.98 -14.90 1.04
N LYS A 109 16.87 -15.90 0.15
CA LYS A 109 17.79 -16.12 -0.96
C LYS A 109 17.14 -15.79 -2.31
N LYS A 110 17.92 -15.84 -3.38
CA LYS A 110 17.49 -15.72 -4.78
C LYS A 110 17.33 -17.09 -5.39
N LEU A 111 16.33 -17.27 -6.28
CA LEU A 111 16.06 -18.50 -7.01
C LEU A 111 15.92 -18.19 -8.50
N PHE A 112 16.67 -18.89 -9.32
CA PHE A 112 16.51 -18.89 -10.77
C PHE A 112 15.83 -20.20 -11.18
N ILE A 113 14.77 -20.09 -11.99
CA ILE A 113 13.94 -21.23 -12.37
C ILE A 113 13.90 -21.32 -13.88
N GLN A 114 14.28 -22.48 -14.41
CA GLN A 114 14.05 -22.84 -15.80
C GLN A 114 13.12 -24.06 -15.84
N ALA A 115 11.96 -23.89 -16.45
CA ALA A 115 10.99 -24.97 -16.61
C ALA A 115 10.21 -24.79 -17.93
N PRO A 116 9.82 -25.90 -18.61
CA PRO A 116 9.04 -25.85 -19.86
C PRO A 116 7.72 -25.09 -19.74
N THR A 117 7.16 -24.68 -20.87
CA THR A 117 5.81 -24.13 -20.92
C THR A 117 4.79 -25.21 -20.53
N GLY A 118 3.66 -24.80 -19.94
CA GLY A 118 2.59 -25.74 -19.56
C GLY A 118 2.80 -26.49 -18.23
N THR A 119 3.93 -26.35 -17.55
CA THR A 119 4.19 -27.01 -16.25
C THR A 119 3.48 -26.38 -15.06
N GLY A 120 2.70 -25.33 -15.27
CA GLY A 120 1.99 -24.65 -14.18
C GLY A 120 2.88 -23.78 -13.29
N LYS A 121 3.96 -23.22 -13.83
CA LYS A 121 4.93 -22.36 -13.12
C LYS A 121 4.29 -21.25 -12.28
N THR A 122 3.33 -20.53 -12.85
CA THR A 122 2.70 -19.40 -12.18
C THR A 122 2.10 -19.79 -10.83
N MET A 123 1.29 -20.85 -10.81
CA MET A 123 0.70 -21.36 -9.57
C MET A 123 1.77 -21.93 -8.61
N ALA A 124 2.77 -22.63 -9.15
CA ALA A 124 3.88 -23.21 -8.36
C ALA A 124 4.82 -22.14 -7.75
N VAL A 125 4.74 -20.89 -8.22
CA VAL A 125 5.48 -19.76 -7.64
C VAL A 125 4.57 -18.94 -6.71
N LEU A 126 3.36 -18.60 -7.14
CA LEU A 126 2.44 -17.74 -6.38
C LEU A 126 1.91 -18.42 -5.11
N TYR A 127 1.49 -19.67 -5.19
CA TYR A 127 0.94 -20.37 -4.03
C TYR A 127 1.94 -20.45 -2.86
N PRO A 128 3.20 -20.92 -3.03
CA PRO A 128 4.16 -20.95 -1.93
C PRO A 128 4.57 -19.56 -1.44
N ALA A 129 4.56 -18.54 -2.32
CA ALA A 129 4.81 -17.15 -1.90
C ALA A 129 3.68 -16.63 -1.00
N VAL A 130 2.42 -16.89 -1.34
CA VAL A 130 1.26 -16.58 -0.50
C VAL A 130 1.33 -17.35 0.82
N ARG A 131 1.68 -18.64 0.80
CA ARG A 131 1.87 -19.43 2.01
C ARG A 131 2.93 -18.82 2.93
N ALA A 132 4.08 -18.46 2.37
CA ALA A 132 5.17 -17.83 3.11
C ALA A 132 4.75 -16.50 3.75
N MET A 133 3.94 -15.70 3.06
CA MET A 133 3.37 -14.45 3.61
C MET A 133 2.49 -14.72 4.84
N GLY A 134 1.61 -15.71 4.80
CA GLY A 134 0.75 -16.08 5.94
C GLY A 134 1.52 -16.63 7.14
N GLU A 135 2.79 -16.93 6.99
CA GLU A 135 3.74 -17.34 8.05
C GLU A 135 4.68 -16.21 8.47
N GLY A 136 4.43 -14.97 7.99
CA GLY A 136 5.21 -13.79 8.35
C GLY A 136 6.59 -13.72 7.68
N LEU A 137 6.83 -14.51 6.64
CA LEU A 137 8.11 -14.53 5.92
C LEU A 137 8.23 -13.43 4.85
N GLY A 138 7.18 -12.65 4.64
CA GLY A 138 7.14 -11.51 3.74
C GLY A 138 5.82 -10.76 3.87
N GLU A 139 5.83 -9.46 3.58
CA GLU A 139 4.65 -8.58 3.73
C GLU A 139 3.97 -8.30 2.39
N LYS A 140 4.72 -8.26 1.30
CA LYS A 140 4.24 -7.94 -0.05
C LYS A 140 4.82 -8.89 -1.09
N ILE A 141 4.06 -9.14 -2.16
CA ILE A 141 4.49 -9.92 -3.33
C ILE A 141 4.41 -9.01 -4.55
N PHE A 142 5.54 -8.78 -5.23
CA PHE A 142 5.60 -8.10 -6.50
C PHE A 142 5.73 -9.14 -7.62
N TYR A 143 4.70 -9.27 -8.44
CA TYR A 143 4.73 -10.14 -9.62
C TYR A 143 4.99 -9.29 -10.87
N LEU A 144 6.24 -9.28 -11.30
CA LEU A 144 6.68 -8.47 -12.43
C LEU A 144 6.62 -9.28 -13.73
N THR A 145 6.05 -8.71 -14.77
CA THR A 145 5.95 -9.36 -16.08
C THR A 145 6.29 -8.38 -17.20
N ALA A 146 6.97 -8.88 -18.22
CA ALA A 146 7.28 -8.09 -19.42
C ALA A 146 6.11 -7.99 -20.43
N ARG A 147 5.09 -8.86 -20.30
CA ARG A 147 4.00 -8.99 -21.27
C ARG A 147 2.65 -9.01 -20.58
N THR A 148 1.64 -8.37 -21.21
CA THR A 148 0.25 -8.33 -20.74
C THR A 148 -0.35 -9.73 -20.55
N ILE A 149 -0.08 -10.67 -21.47
CA ILE A 149 -0.58 -12.05 -21.37
C ILE A 149 -0.09 -12.74 -20.09
N THR A 150 1.16 -12.54 -19.70
CA THR A 150 1.71 -13.14 -18.48
C THR A 150 1.07 -12.56 -17.22
N ARG A 151 0.67 -11.28 -17.25
CA ARG A 151 -0.12 -10.64 -16.19
C ARG A 151 -1.46 -11.35 -16.01
N THR A 152 -2.22 -11.55 -17.10
CA THR A 152 -3.52 -12.22 -17.06
C THR A 152 -3.43 -13.63 -16.45
N VAL A 153 -2.35 -14.37 -16.71
CA VAL A 153 -2.13 -15.70 -16.11
C VAL A 153 -1.93 -15.59 -14.58
N ALA A 154 -1.24 -14.55 -14.10
CA ALA A 154 -1.10 -14.31 -12.67
C ALA A 154 -2.43 -13.91 -12.01
N GLU A 155 -3.20 -13.03 -12.66
CA GLU A 155 -4.55 -12.63 -12.22
C GLU A 155 -5.49 -13.84 -12.13
N GLN A 156 -5.47 -14.73 -13.12
CA GLN A 156 -6.23 -16.00 -13.11
C GLN A 156 -5.79 -16.92 -11.97
N ALA A 157 -4.48 -17.01 -11.70
CA ALA A 157 -3.99 -17.83 -10.60
C ALA A 157 -4.50 -17.29 -9.25
N PHE A 158 -4.48 -15.99 -9.02
CA PHE A 158 -5.08 -15.38 -7.83
C PHE A 158 -6.59 -15.57 -7.77
N PHE A 159 -7.28 -15.46 -8.88
CA PHE A 159 -8.72 -15.73 -8.96
C PHE A 159 -9.03 -17.16 -8.49
N ILE A 160 -8.32 -18.16 -9.00
CA ILE A 160 -8.49 -19.56 -8.57
C ILE A 160 -8.23 -19.74 -7.08
N LEU A 161 -7.21 -19.08 -6.52
CA LEU A 161 -6.94 -19.15 -5.08
C LEU A 161 -8.06 -18.50 -4.25
N LYS A 162 -8.64 -17.38 -4.74
CA LYS A 162 -9.79 -16.72 -4.11
C LYS A 162 -11.04 -17.62 -4.12
N GLU A 163 -11.31 -18.31 -5.23
CA GLU A 163 -12.38 -19.32 -5.31
C GLU A 163 -12.20 -20.48 -4.30
N LYS A 164 -10.96 -20.78 -3.92
CA LYS A 164 -10.61 -21.74 -2.88
C LYS A 164 -10.61 -21.16 -1.46
N GLY A 165 -11.13 -19.94 -1.30
CA GLY A 165 -11.34 -19.29 -0.01
C GLY A 165 -10.22 -18.32 0.42
N LEU A 166 -9.23 -18.07 -0.39
CA LEU A 166 -8.19 -17.08 -0.08
C LEU A 166 -8.77 -15.66 -0.02
N LYS A 167 -8.60 -14.99 1.09
CA LYS A 167 -8.80 -13.55 1.22
C LYS A 167 -7.46 -12.84 0.97
N PHE A 168 -7.33 -12.21 -0.16
CA PHE A 168 -6.07 -11.58 -0.57
C PHE A 168 -6.33 -10.33 -1.42
N ARG A 169 -5.66 -9.25 -1.09
CA ARG A 169 -5.67 -8.01 -1.87
C ARG A 169 -4.60 -8.10 -2.94
N SER A 170 -4.94 -7.77 -4.16
CA SER A 170 -4.00 -7.72 -5.28
C SER A 170 -4.34 -6.53 -6.15
N VAL A 171 -3.35 -5.68 -6.39
CA VAL A 171 -3.46 -4.47 -7.23
C VAL A 171 -2.78 -4.74 -8.56
N THR A 172 -3.44 -4.39 -9.65
CA THR A 172 -2.84 -4.43 -10.99
C THR A 172 -2.37 -3.04 -11.38
N LEU A 173 -1.07 -2.80 -11.29
CA LEU A 173 -0.48 -1.54 -11.72
C LEU A 173 -0.50 -1.45 -13.25
N THR A 174 -1.10 -0.38 -13.75
CA THR A 174 -1.21 -0.08 -15.18
C THR A 174 -0.38 1.17 -15.49
N ALA A 175 0.36 1.15 -16.59
CA ALA A 175 1.17 2.30 -17.01
C ALA A 175 0.31 3.57 -17.13
N LYS A 176 0.88 4.71 -16.73
CA LYS A 176 0.18 6.00 -16.65
C LYS A 176 -0.55 6.37 -17.94
N GLU A 177 0.09 6.17 -19.08
CA GLU A 177 -0.46 6.49 -20.41
C GLU A 177 -1.70 5.65 -20.77
N LYS A 178 -1.88 4.51 -20.10
CA LYS A 178 -3.00 3.59 -20.37
C LYS A 178 -4.18 3.77 -19.43
N ILE A 179 -3.98 4.40 -18.27
CA ILE A 179 -5.01 4.56 -17.23
C ILE A 179 -5.40 6.03 -17.01
N CYS A 180 -4.63 6.98 -17.55
CA CYS A 180 -4.91 8.40 -17.41
C CYS A 180 -6.24 8.77 -18.08
N PHE A 181 -7.07 9.55 -17.40
CA PHE A 181 -8.34 10.06 -17.94
C PHE A 181 -8.18 11.26 -18.87
N CYS A 182 -7.00 11.89 -18.89
CA CYS A 182 -6.70 13.04 -19.72
C CYS A 182 -6.01 12.60 -21.02
N GLU A 183 -6.31 13.25 -22.13
CA GLU A 183 -5.65 12.99 -23.41
C GLU A 183 -4.13 13.26 -23.35
N LYS A 184 -3.74 14.29 -22.61
CA LYS A 184 -2.33 14.60 -22.31
C LYS A 184 -2.07 14.47 -20.82
N ALA A 185 -1.02 13.75 -20.47
CA ALA A 185 -0.64 13.51 -19.09
C ALA A 185 0.16 14.70 -18.51
N GLU A 186 -0.47 15.87 -18.39
CA GLU A 186 0.07 17.03 -17.70
C GLU A 186 -0.27 16.96 -16.21
N CYS A 187 0.57 16.28 -15.43
CA CYS A 187 0.30 15.90 -14.04
C CYS A 187 0.56 17.05 -13.04
N ASN A 188 -0.11 18.18 -13.22
CA ASN A 188 -0.07 19.31 -12.30
C ASN A 188 -1.48 19.81 -11.95
N PRO A 189 -1.69 20.47 -10.80
CA PRO A 189 -3.03 20.90 -10.35
C PRO A 189 -3.69 21.95 -11.24
N GLN A 190 -2.95 22.63 -12.11
CA GLN A 190 -3.46 23.66 -13.02
C GLN A 190 -4.07 23.03 -14.29
N ALA A 191 -3.42 21.98 -14.81
CA ALA A 191 -3.81 21.35 -16.07
C ALA A 191 -4.69 20.10 -15.87
N CYS A 192 -4.55 19.39 -14.75
CA CYS A 192 -5.26 18.13 -14.52
C CYS A 192 -6.26 18.23 -13.35
N PRO A 193 -7.57 18.08 -13.59
CA PRO A 193 -8.59 18.13 -12.55
C PRO A 193 -8.47 16.99 -11.53
N TYR A 194 -7.90 15.86 -11.93
CA TYR A 194 -7.68 14.70 -11.06
C TYR A 194 -6.41 14.82 -10.21
N ALA A 195 -5.43 15.65 -10.63
CA ALA A 195 -4.27 15.99 -9.80
C ALA A 195 -4.61 17.07 -8.76
N LYS A 196 -5.53 17.99 -9.11
CA LYS A 196 -5.99 19.05 -8.20
C LYS A 196 -6.73 18.45 -7.02
N GLY A 197 -6.19 18.62 -5.81
CA GLY A 197 -6.76 18.09 -4.56
C GLY A 197 -6.74 16.56 -4.46
N HIS A 198 -5.89 15.87 -5.22
CA HIS A 198 -5.73 14.41 -5.15
C HIS A 198 -5.43 13.95 -3.71
N PHE A 199 -4.42 14.55 -3.08
CA PHE A 199 -3.99 14.17 -1.73
C PHE A 199 -5.00 14.50 -0.62
N ASP A 200 -5.97 15.37 -0.90
CA ASP A 200 -7.06 15.65 0.04
C ASP A 200 -8.13 14.54 0.05
N ARG A 201 -8.26 13.79 -1.06
CA ARG A 201 -9.33 12.80 -1.28
C ARG A 201 -8.86 11.36 -1.37
N VAL A 202 -7.58 11.13 -1.67
CA VAL A 202 -7.06 9.78 -1.94
C VAL A 202 -7.21 8.85 -0.74
N ASN A 203 -7.00 9.34 0.48
CA ASN A 203 -7.13 8.53 1.69
C ASN A 203 -8.57 8.01 1.88
N ASP A 204 -9.57 8.84 1.63
CA ASP A 204 -10.96 8.42 1.73
C ASP A 204 -11.33 7.41 0.63
N ALA A 205 -10.79 7.58 -0.58
CA ALA A 205 -10.95 6.63 -1.67
C ALA A 205 -10.31 5.27 -1.37
N VAL A 206 -9.10 5.26 -0.80
CA VAL A 206 -8.41 4.05 -0.35
C VAL A 206 -9.23 3.36 0.75
N TYR A 207 -9.64 4.10 1.77
CA TYR A 207 -10.41 3.54 2.88
C TYR A 207 -11.73 2.93 2.41
N ASP A 208 -12.48 3.64 1.55
CA ASP A 208 -13.75 3.17 0.99
C ASP A 208 -13.57 1.85 0.21
N LEU A 209 -12.55 1.79 -0.67
CA LEU A 209 -12.26 0.58 -1.45
C LEU A 209 -11.84 -0.60 -0.55
N LEU A 210 -10.95 -0.36 0.40
CA LEU A 210 -10.44 -1.39 1.30
C LEU A 210 -11.53 -1.93 2.24
N LYS A 211 -12.43 -1.08 2.72
CA LYS A 211 -13.54 -1.45 3.61
C LYS A 211 -14.60 -2.26 2.89
N ASN A 212 -14.92 -1.92 1.65
CA ASN A 212 -15.97 -2.56 0.88
C ASN A 212 -15.52 -3.86 0.20
N GLY A 213 -14.24 -4.24 0.36
CA GLY A 213 -13.71 -5.51 -0.19
C GLY A 213 -13.71 -5.58 -1.72
N GLY A 214 -13.72 -4.42 -2.39
CA GLY A 214 -13.72 -4.35 -3.85
C GLY A 214 -12.47 -4.96 -4.48
N GLY A 215 -12.59 -5.34 -5.76
CA GLY A 215 -11.45 -5.69 -6.59
C GLY A 215 -10.51 -4.48 -6.75
N MET A 216 -9.26 -4.73 -7.06
CA MET A 216 -8.24 -3.71 -7.31
C MET A 216 -7.61 -3.90 -8.68
N GLY A 217 -8.41 -4.39 -9.63
CA GLY A 217 -8.07 -4.42 -11.03
C GLY A 217 -8.22 -3.03 -11.67
N ARG A 218 -7.85 -2.93 -12.94
CA ARG A 218 -7.88 -1.66 -13.67
C ARG A 218 -9.26 -0.99 -13.62
N LYS A 219 -10.32 -1.76 -13.86
CA LYS A 219 -11.70 -1.24 -13.93
C LYS A 219 -12.16 -0.65 -12.62
N GLU A 220 -11.95 -1.38 -11.53
CA GLU A 220 -12.33 -0.95 -10.18
C GLU A 220 -11.54 0.28 -9.74
N ILE A 221 -10.26 0.36 -10.12
CA ILE A 221 -9.41 1.54 -9.87
C ILE A 221 -9.94 2.76 -10.63
N GLU A 222 -10.30 2.60 -11.92
CA GLU A 222 -10.86 3.68 -12.74
C GLU A 222 -12.21 4.16 -12.18
N GLU A 223 -13.12 3.25 -11.84
CA GLU A 223 -14.43 3.58 -11.25
C GLU A 223 -14.29 4.32 -9.91
N GLN A 224 -13.43 3.84 -9.02
CA GLN A 224 -13.18 4.48 -7.74
C GLN A 224 -12.50 5.84 -7.89
N ALA A 225 -11.53 5.95 -8.81
CA ALA A 225 -10.85 7.20 -9.09
C ALA A 225 -11.80 8.27 -9.67
N GLN A 226 -12.76 7.88 -10.50
CA GLN A 226 -13.81 8.79 -10.99
C GLN A 226 -14.73 9.23 -9.85
N LYS A 227 -15.20 8.30 -9.02
CA LYS A 227 -16.07 8.56 -7.87
C LYS A 227 -15.50 9.63 -6.94
N PHE A 228 -14.19 9.57 -6.68
CA PHE A 228 -13.49 10.50 -5.77
C PHE A 228 -12.76 11.64 -6.50
N GLN A 229 -12.84 11.70 -7.83
CA GLN A 229 -12.13 12.71 -8.64
C GLN A 229 -10.63 12.77 -8.36
N ILE A 230 -9.96 11.61 -8.33
CA ILE A 230 -8.53 11.45 -8.09
C ILE A 230 -7.82 10.83 -9.28
N CYS A 231 -6.49 10.98 -9.34
CA CYS A 231 -5.68 10.36 -10.40
C CYS A 231 -5.69 8.82 -10.26
N PRO A 232 -6.15 8.06 -11.26
CA PRO A 232 -6.22 6.60 -11.16
C PRO A 232 -4.84 5.93 -11.07
N PHE A 233 -3.81 6.54 -11.67
CA PHE A 233 -2.45 6.02 -11.60
C PHE A 233 -1.86 6.17 -10.18
N GLU A 234 -1.92 7.39 -9.61
CA GLU A 234 -1.43 7.64 -8.25
C GLU A 234 -2.25 6.85 -7.22
N PHE A 235 -3.56 6.73 -7.43
CA PHE A 235 -4.43 5.91 -6.56
C PHE A 235 -4.03 4.43 -6.57
N ALA A 236 -3.67 3.86 -7.74
CA ALA A 236 -3.17 2.49 -7.81
C ALA A 236 -1.85 2.30 -7.04
N LEU A 237 -0.98 3.33 -7.02
CA LEU A 237 0.25 3.31 -6.24
C LEU A 237 -0.03 3.39 -4.73
N GLU A 238 -0.99 4.20 -4.29
CA GLU A 238 -1.40 4.27 -2.87
C GLU A 238 -2.01 2.96 -2.35
N LEU A 239 -2.60 2.15 -3.23
CA LEU A 239 -3.14 0.83 -2.89
C LEU A 239 -2.06 -0.27 -2.82
N SER A 240 -0.87 -0.05 -3.40
CA SER A 240 0.22 -1.02 -3.49
C SER A 240 1.20 -0.89 -2.32
#